data_be080e6b774b34085991763222d7bd1a
#
_entry.id   be080e6b774b34085991763222d7bd1a
#
_cell.length_a   1.000
_cell.length_b   1.000
_cell.length_c   1.000
_cell.angle_alpha   90.00
_cell.angle_beta   90.00
_cell.angle_gamma   90.00
#
_symmetry.space_group_name_H-M   'P 1'
#
loop_
_entity.id
_entity.type
_entity.pdbx_description
1 polymer ?
#
loop_
_entity_poly.entity_id
_entity_poly.type
_entity_poly.pdbx_seq_one_letter_code
_entity_poly.pdbx_strand_id
1 'polypeptide(L)'
;MNPLKSLDVGGRVPPLLQGLGRAIWPGTMWSVQGSDAVHLTFDDGPDPTVTPWVLDILAQHGAKATFFVVGDQAARHSDILEAVKAAGHAVGGHTMRHERGWRTPTAPYVQSALDSMDGLQPLFRPPYGKMTPAQARRIGAHADLVMWDVLSGDYALEVGHVREVASAQARLRRRTKPGSVVVFHDSTKHAAGLKALLPDFLTWLSQKGIPMRAISPSPKRRLPEGA
;
A
#
# COMPACT_ATOMS: atom_id res chain seq x y z
N MET A 1 5.96 -26.25 5.81
CA MET A 1 5.08 -25.64 4.80
C MET A 1 4.61 -24.30 5.33
N ASN A 2 4.91 -23.20 4.63
CA ASN A 2 4.52 -21.86 5.07
C ASN A 2 3.07 -21.60 4.60
N PRO A 3 2.09 -21.48 5.51
CA PRO A 3 0.67 -21.33 5.12
C PRO A 3 0.39 -20.03 4.34
N LEU A 4 1.35 -19.10 4.30
CA LEU A 4 1.24 -17.87 3.52
C LEU A 4 1.70 -18.01 2.06
N LYS A 5 2.34 -19.14 1.68
CA LYS A 5 2.67 -19.40 0.27
C LYS A 5 1.46 -19.77 -0.58
N SER A 6 0.34 -20.14 0.05
CA SER A 6 -0.93 -20.45 -0.65
C SER A 6 -1.88 -19.25 -0.77
N LEU A 7 -1.50 -18.07 -0.28
CA LEU A 7 -2.20 -16.79 -0.55
C LEU A 7 -1.78 -16.28 -1.94
N ASP A 8 -1.78 -17.19 -2.87
CA ASP A 8 -1.15 -17.09 -4.16
C ASP A 8 -1.82 -16.04 -5.06
N VAL A 9 -0.95 -15.24 -5.64
CA VAL A 9 -1.10 -14.51 -6.89
C VAL A 9 -2.42 -13.76 -7.05
N GLY A 10 -2.47 -12.54 -6.53
CA GLY A 10 -3.57 -11.60 -6.79
C GLY A 10 -4.89 -12.04 -6.16
N GLY A 11 -5.07 -11.82 -4.87
CA GLY A 11 -6.25 -12.27 -4.19
C GLY A 11 -6.71 -11.40 -3.02
N ARG A 12 -8.02 -11.45 -2.73
CA ARG A 12 -8.56 -10.87 -1.51
C ARG A 12 -8.09 -11.68 -0.31
N VAL A 13 -7.55 -11.02 0.70
CA VAL A 13 -7.27 -11.67 1.98
C VAL A 13 -8.59 -12.17 2.57
N PRO A 14 -8.76 -13.48 2.83
CA PRO A 14 -10.01 -14.01 3.37
C PRO A 14 -10.42 -13.31 4.67
N PRO A 15 -11.72 -13.06 4.92
CA PRO A 15 -12.18 -12.40 6.14
C PRO A 15 -11.70 -13.07 7.42
N LEU A 16 -11.58 -14.39 7.41
CA LEU A 16 -11.05 -15.17 8.53
C LEU A 16 -9.58 -14.80 8.83
N LEU A 17 -8.74 -14.65 7.78
CA LEU A 17 -7.33 -14.25 7.95
C LEU A 17 -7.21 -12.77 8.33
N GLN A 18 -8.11 -11.91 7.84
CA GLN A 18 -8.19 -10.51 8.33
C GLN A 18 -8.61 -10.48 9.80
N GLY A 19 -9.57 -11.30 10.21
CA GLY A 19 -10.01 -11.45 11.60
C GLY A 19 -8.88 -11.95 12.50
N LEU A 20 -8.15 -12.97 12.06
CA LEU A 20 -6.97 -13.46 12.76
C LEU A 20 -5.85 -12.39 12.81
N GLY A 21 -5.61 -11.69 11.71
CA GLY A 21 -4.67 -10.58 11.67
C GLY A 21 -5.03 -9.47 12.65
N ARG A 22 -6.32 -9.09 12.74
CA ARG A 22 -6.79 -8.10 13.72
C ARG A 22 -6.67 -8.59 15.17
N ALA A 23 -6.81 -9.89 15.41
CA ALA A 23 -6.59 -10.47 16.74
C ALA A 23 -5.11 -10.45 17.15
N ILE A 24 -4.20 -10.71 16.21
CA ILE A 24 -2.74 -10.69 16.44
C ILE A 24 -2.21 -9.25 16.51
N TRP A 25 -2.76 -8.36 15.67
CA TRP A 25 -2.39 -6.94 15.56
C TRP A 25 -3.63 -6.05 15.72
N PRO A 26 -4.11 -5.84 16.95
CA PRO A 26 -5.27 -4.98 17.20
C PRO A 26 -5.05 -3.57 16.64
N GLY A 27 -6.09 -3.01 16.02
CA GLY A 27 -6.04 -1.66 15.47
C GLY A 27 -5.46 -1.56 14.05
N THR A 28 -5.10 -2.69 13.38
CA THR A 28 -4.67 -2.66 11.99
C THR A 28 -5.85 -2.43 11.03
N MET A 29 -5.63 -1.54 10.06
CA MET A 29 -6.58 -1.24 8.99
C MET A 29 -6.36 -2.18 7.81
N TRP A 30 -7.32 -3.06 7.54
CA TRP A 30 -7.31 -3.95 6.37
C TRP A 30 -8.19 -3.44 5.24
N SER A 31 -9.16 -2.63 5.57
CA SER A 31 -10.09 -1.94 4.68
C SER A 31 -10.62 -0.72 5.39
N VAL A 32 -11.07 0.28 4.65
CA VAL A 32 -11.65 1.52 5.19
C VAL A 32 -13.16 1.32 5.34
N GLN A 33 -13.61 1.07 6.56
CA GLN A 33 -15.01 0.79 6.85
C GLN A 33 -15.91 2.00 6.56
N GLY A 34 -17.04 1.76 5.92
CA GLY A 34 -18.01 2.82 5.58
C GLY A 34 -17.59 3.74 4.41
N SER A 35 -16.41 3.50 3.81
CA SER A 35 -15.99 4.26 2.63
C SER A 35 -16.75 3.80 1.37
N ASP A 36 -17.20 4.76 0.57
CA ASP A 36 -17.74 4.58 -0.77
C ASP A 36 -16.64 4.46 -1.85
N ALA A 37 -15.39 4.75 -1.49
CA ALA A 37 -14.24 4.77 -2.39
C ALA A 37 -13.43 3.46 -2.33
N VAL A 38 -12.62 3.23 -3.36
CA VAL A 38 -11.48 2.30 -3.33
C VAL A 38 -10.23 3.07 -2.98
N HIS A 39 -9.39 2.48 -2.11
CA HIS A 39 -8.15 3.06 -1.64
C HIS A 39 -6.97 2.34 -2.30
N LEU A 40 -6.45 2.97 -3.37
CA LEU A 40 -5.26 2.51 -4.06
C LEU A 40 -4.03 2.81 -3.20
N THR A 41 -3.14 1.84 -3.07
CA THR A 41 -1.89 2.03 -2.32
C THR A 41 -0.70 1.49 -3.11
N PHE A 42 0.44 2.16 -2.99
CA PHE A 42 1.68 1.82 -3.68
C PHE A 42 2.79 1.66 -2.66
N ASP A 43 3.51 0.55 -2.73
CA ASP A 43 4.61 0.22 -1.83
C ASP A 43 5.95 0.23 -2.59
N ASP A 44 7.09 0.33 -1.87
CA ASP A 44 8.48 0.22 -2.32
C ASP A 44 9.10 1.49 -2.93
N GLY A 45 8.30 2.44 -3.42
CA GLY A 45 8.79 3.70 -3.99
C GLY A 45 9.40 4.68 -2.96
N PRO A 46 9.73 5.91 -3.40
CA PRO A 46 9.63 6.40 -4.78
C PRO A 46 10.72 5.81 -5.70
N ASP A 47 10.33 5.47 -6.91
CA ASP A 47 11.23 4.98 -7.97
C ASP A 47 11.28 6.01 -9.11
N PRO A 48 12.47 6.45 -9.58
CA PRO A 48 12.59 7.55 -10.52
C PRO A 48 11.97 7.28 -11.91
N THR A 49 11.75 6.00 -12.24
CA THR A 49 11.18 5.63 -13.55
C THR A 49 9.71 5.20 -13.46
N VAL A 50 9.27 4.75 -12.30
CA VAL A 50 7.94 4.16 -12.12
C VAL A 50 6.98 5.11 -11.42
N THR A 51 7.41 5.75 -10.33
CA THR A 51 6.52 6.62 -9.55
C THR A 51 5.98 7.81 -10.37
N PRO A 52 6.77 8.53 -11.21
CA PRO A 52 6.23 9.58 -12.07
C PRO A 52 5.16 9.06 -13.04
N TRP A 53 5.37 7.90 -13.65
CA TRP A 53 4.35 7.28 -14.50
C TRP A 53 3.08 6.92 -13.74
N VAL A 54 3.19 6.46 -12.46
CA VAL A 54 2.02 6.21 -11.61
C VAL A 54 1.27 7.52 -11.35
N LEU A 55 1.96 8.61 -11.07
CA LEU A 55 1.33 9.93 -10.87
C LEU A 55 0.56 10.38 -12.09
N ASP A 56 1.15 10.23 -13.28
CA ASP A 56 0.51 10.61 -14.55
C ASP A 56 -0.78 9.83 -14.80
N ILE A 57 -0.74 8.50 -14.60
CA ILE A 57 -1.92 7.66 -14.84
C ILE A 57 -3.02 7.92 -13.78
N LEU A 58 -2.66 8.16 -12.53
CA LEU A 58 -3.62 8.55 -11.49
C LEU A 58 -4.28 9.89 -11.79
N ALA A 59 -3.51 10.87 -12.27
CA ALA A 59 -4.03 12.19 -12.66
C ALA A 59 -5.06 12.11 -13.78
N GLN A 60 -4.81 11.27 -14.81
CA GLN A 60 -5.76 11.05 -15.92
C GLN A 60 -7.14 10.55 -15.46
N HIS A 61 -7.18 9.86 -14.32
CA HIS A 61 -8.41 9.33 -13.72
C HIS A 61 -8.96 10.17 -12.55
N GLY A 62 -8.33 11.32 -12.22
CA GLY A 62 -8.70 12.12 -11.04
C GLY A 62 -8.54 11.35 -9.72
N ALA A 63 -7.72 10.29 -9.72
CA ALA A 63 -7.55 9.39 -8.60
C ALA A 63 -6.57 9.95 -7.56
N LYS A 64 -6.88 9.75 -6.28
CA LYS A 64 -5.93 9.98 -5.18
C LYS A 64 -5.60 8.65 -4.51
N ALA A 65 -4.32 8.48 -4.18
CA ALA A 65 -3.77 7.23 -3.64
C ALA A 65 -2.93 7.47 -2.38
N THR A 66 -2.48 6.39 -1.76
CA THR A 66 -1.53 6.44 -0.64
C THR A 66 -0.25 5.70 -1.04
N PHE A 67 0.89 6.34 -0.82
CA PHE A 67 2.21 5.77 -1.09
C PHE A 67 2.88 5.42 0.24
N PHE A 68 3.33 4.18 0.38
CA PHE A 68 4.13 3.72 1.51
C PHE A 68 5.59 3.63 1.08
N VAL A 69 6.35 4.67 1.41
CA VAL A 69 7.69 4.86 0.86
C VAL A 69 8.77 4.21 1.71
N VAL A 70 9.76 3.63 1.05
CA VAL A 70 11.00 3.17 1.67
C VAL A 70 11.85 4.41 1.97
N GLY A 71 12.24 4.63 3.23
CA GLY A 71 12.88 5.86 3.68
C GLY A 71 14.17 6.20 2.92
N ASP A 72 15.04 5.20 2.67
CA ASP A 72 16.26 5.40 1.87
C ASP A 72 15.95 5.80 0.41
N GLN A 73 14.83 5.35 -0.17
CA GLN A 73 14.39 5.78 -1.50
C GLN A 73 13.81 7.20 -1.46
N ALA A 74 13.00 7.49 -0.44
CA ALA A 74 12.45 8.83 -0.23
C ALA A 74 13.55 9.89 -0.06
N ALA A 75 14.63 9.55 0.65
CA ALA A 75 15.78 10.44 0.81
C ALA A 75 16.57 10.65 -0.48
N ARG A 76 16.71 9.60 -1.32
CA ARG A 76 17.43 9.71 -2.61
C ARG A 76 16.62 10.42 -3.69
N HIS A 77 15.31 10.35 -3.64
CA HIS A 77 14.38 10.87 -4.64
C HIS A 77 13.38 11.83 -4.00
N SER A 78 13.89 12.77 -3.21
CA SER A 78 13.08 13.75 -2.48
C SER A 78 12.23 14.63 -3.39
N ASP A 79 12.69 14.93 -4.59
CA ASP A 79 11.95 15.64 -5.63
C ASP A 79 10.70 14.87 -6.06
N ILE A 80 10.80 13.55 -6.22
CA ILE A 80 9.65 12.68 -6.56
C ILE A 80 8.70 12.57 -5.38
N LEU A 81 9.23 12.44 -4.15
CA LEU A 81 8.41 12.45 -2.93
C LEU A 81 7.59 13.75 -2.83
N GLU A 82 8.20 14.90 -3.08
CA GLU A 82 7.48 16.17 -3.09
C GLU A 82 6.44 16.24 -4.23
N ALA A 83 6.73 15.70 -5.40
CA ALA A 83 5.75 15.59 -6.48
C ALA A 83 4.53 14.73 -6.09
N VAL A 84 4.74 13.60 -5.37
CA VAL A 84 3.66 12.77 -4.81
C VAL A 84 2.77 13.59 -3.86
N LYS A 85 3.38 14.34 -2.94
CA LYS A 85 2.67 15.20 -1.98
C LYS A 85 1.91 16.34 -2.69
N ALA A 86 2.59 17.04 -3.62
CA ALA A 86 2.02 18.14 -4.40
C ALA A 86 0.83 17.70 -5.26
N ALA A 87 0.86 16.47 -5.76
CA ALA A 87 -0.28 15.87 -6.47
C ALA A 87 -1.46 15.52 -5.55
N GLY A 88 -1.36 15.75 -4.24
CA GLY A 88 -2.43 15.55 -3.26
C GLY A 88 -2.63 14.08 -2.87
N HIS A 89 -1.59 13.26 -2.99
CA HIS A 89 -1.59 11.90 -2.49
C HIS A 89 -1.19 11.85 -1.01
N ALA A 90 -1.61 10.82 -0.30
CA ALA A 90 -1.13 10.54 1.05
C ALA A 90 0.22 9.81 0.98
N VAL A 91 1.09 10.07 1.96
CA VAL A 91 2.38 9.38 2.07
C VAL A 91 2.57 8.87 3.48
N GLY A 92 2.88 7.59 3.61
CA GLY A 92 3.23 6.91 4.86
C GLY A 92 4.56 6.17 4.76
N GLY A 93 5.04 5.60 5.87
CA GLY A 93 6.33 4.90 5.93
C GLY A 93 6.24 3.41 5.60
N HIS A 94 7.35 2.87 5.06
CA HIS A 94 7.54 1.46 4.72
C HIS A 94 8.89 0.91 5.21
N THR A 95 9.34 1.35 6.39
CA THR A 95 10.70 1.20 6.95
C THR A 95 11.79 1.93 6.14
N MET A 96 12.98 2.09 6.72
CA MET A 96 14.07 2.78 6.02
C MET A 96 14.65 1.98 4.85
N ARG A 97 14.75 0.63 4.99
CA ARG A 97 15.44 -0.26 4.03
C ARG A 97 14.61 -1.47 3.64
N HIS A 98 13.28 -1.40 3.76
CA HIS A 98 12.39 -2.50 3.45
C HIS A 98 12.69 -3.77 4.27
N GLU A 99 12.97 -3.61 5.59
CA GLU A 99 13.35 -4.68 6.49
C GLU A 99 12.20 -5.63 6.79
N ARG A 100 12.53 -6.91 6.94
CA ARG A 100 11.56 -7.94 7.33
C ARG A 100 11.36 -7.94 8.85
N GLY A 101 10.17 -7.56 9.34
CA GLY A 101 9.90 -7.44 10.76
C GLY A 101 10.23 -8.71 11.56
N TRP A 102 9.88 -9.90 11.05
CA TRP A 102 10.16 -11.17 11.74
C TRP A 102 11.65 -11.55 11.79
N ARG A 103 12.50 -10.89 11.01
CA ARG A 103 13.96 -11.15 10.95
C ARG A 103 14.78 -10.02 11.55
N THR A 104 14.13 -8.94 11.95
CA THR A 104 14.77 -7.76 12.51
C THR A 104 14.39 -7.63 13.98
N PRO A 105 15.35 -7.45 14.90
CA PRO A 105 15.04 -7.22 16.31
C PRO A 105 14.07 -6.06 16.51
N THR A 106 13.26 -6.13 17.57
CA THR A 106 12.13 -5.19 17.75
C THR A 106 12.57 -3.72 17.79
N ALA A 107 13.62 -3.39 18.56
CA ALA A 107 14.00 -1.98 18.71
C ALA A 107 14.49 -1.35 17.39
N PRO A 108 15.47 -1.92 16.67
CA PRO A 108 15.90 -1.36 15.38
C PRO A 108 14.79 -1.36 14.32
N TYR A 109 13.88 -2.35 14.30
CA TYR A 109 12.75 -2.35 13.37
C TYR A 109 11.78 -1.20 13.66
N VAL A 110 11.44 -0.96 14.94
CA VAL A 110 10.58 0.15 15.34
C VAL A 110 11.23 1.48 15.00
N GLN A 111 12.52 1.64 15.28
CA GLN A 111 13.25 2.87 14.92
C GLN A 111 13.20 3.11 13.42
N SER A 112 13.54 2.09 12.60
CA SER A 112 13.47 2.17 11.14
C SER A 112 12.06 2.53 10.63
N ALA A 113 11.02 2.02 11.28
CA ALA A 113 9.64 2.36 10.94
C ALA A 113 9.32 3.83 11.27
N LEU A 114 9.74 4.33 12.44
CA LEU A 114 9.51 5.71 12.84
C LEU A 114 10.30 6.69 11.96
N ASP A 115 11.58 6.40 11.70
CA ASP A 115 12.43 7.22 10.83
C ASP A 115 11.86 7.32 9.41
N SER A 116 11.27 6.23 8.89
CA SER A 116 10.66 6.24 7.56
C SER A 116 9.39 7.09 7.46
N MET A 117 8.82 7.50 8.59
CA MET A 117 7.63 8.36 8.66
C MET A 117 7.95 9.81 9.01
N ASP A 118 9.24 10.15 9.20
CA ASP A 118 9.62 11.51 9.59
C ASP A 118 9.16 12.53 8.53
N GLY A 119 8.43 13.58 8.98
CA GLY A 119 7.82 14.56 8.08
C GLY A 119 6.71 14.03 7.16
N LEU A 120 6.19 12.82 7.41
CA LEU A 120 5.10 12.21 6.65
C LEU A 120 3.83 12.06 7.49
N GLN A 121 2.76 11.59 6.85
CA GLN A 121 1.54 11.25 7.58
C GLN A 121 1.77 10.04 8.51
N PRO A 122 1.09 9.96 9.66
CA PRO A 122 1.24 8.87 10.61
C PRO A 122 0.53 7.59 10.13
N LEU A 123 0.94 7.13 8.94
CA LEU A 123 0.52 5.89 8.30
C LEU A 123 1.74 5.00 8.12
N PHE A 124 1.65 3.75 8.49
CA PHE A 124 2.73 2.79 8.33
C PHE A 124 2.23 1.48 7.74
N ARG A 125 2.98 0.94 6.78
CA ARG A 125 2.77 -0.42 6.28
C ARG A 125 4.03 -1.25 6.49
N PRO A 126 3.94 -2.42 7.16
CA PRO A 126 5.10 -3.29 7.33
C PRO A 126 5.47 -3.98 6.01
N PRO A 127 6.75 -4.00 5.60
CA PRO A 127 7.22 -4.77 4.46
C PRO A 127 6.74 -6.22 4.50
N TYR A 128 6.27 -6.72 3.36
CA TYR A 128 5.70 -8.07 3.22
C TYR A 128 4.44 -8.34 4.09
N GLY A 129 3.85 -7.33 4.71
CA GLY A 129 2.79 -7.50 5.72
C GLY A 129 3.25 -8.24 6.98
N LYS A 130 4.55 -8.18 7.32
CA LYS A 130 5.16 -9.00 8.38
C LYS A 130 5.80 -8.16 9.46
N MET A 131 5.25 -8.27 10.67
CA MET A 131 5.82 -7.69 11.90
C MET A 131 5.45 -8.57 13.10
N THR A 132 6.19 -8.45 14.19
CA THR A 132 5.84 -9.12 15.45
C THR A 132 4.77 -8.32 16.20
N PRO A 133 4.00 -8.94 17.12
CA PRO A 133 3.03 -8.21 17.95
C PRO A 133 3.67 -7.07 18.76
N ALA A 134 4.92 -7.26 19.21
CA ALA A 134 5.66 -6.22 19.95
C ALA A 134 6.01 -5.03 19.06
N GLN A 135 6.41 -5.26 17.82
CA GLN A 135 6.65 -4.21 16.82
C GLN A 135 5.34 -3.47 16.50
N ALA A 136 4.27 -4.21 16.19
CA ALA A 136 2.97 -3.65 15.88
C ALA A 136 2.44 -2.73 16.99
N ARG A 137 2.53 -3.17 18.26
CA ARG A 137 2.09 -2.37 19.40
C ARG A 137 2.89 -1.08 19.54
N ARG A 138 4.22 -1.13 19.36
CA ARG A 138 5.08 0.06 19.49
C ARG A 138 4.87 1.05 18.36
N ILE A 139 4.86 0.58 17.11
CA ILE A 139 4.61 1.44 15.94
C ILE A 139 3.18 1.97 15.97
N GLY A 140 2.20 1.12 16.32
CA GLY A 140 0.79 1.50 16.47
C GLY A 140 0.53 2.53 17.57
N ALA A 141 1.48 2.84 18.46
CA ALA A 141 1.41 4.00 19.35
C ALA A 141 1.62 5.33 18.61
N HIS A 142 2.27 5.32 17.44
CA HIS A 142 2.66 6.51 16.68
C HIS A 142 1.95 6.65 15.33
N ALA A 143 1.49 5.55 14.73
CA ALA A 143 0.89 5.54 13.40
C ALA A 143 -0.26 4.54 13.28
N ASP A 144 -1.14 4.76 12.29
CA ASP A 144 -2.10 3.75 11.88
C ASP A 144 -1.40 2.68 11.04
N LEU A 145 -1.57 1.43 11.46
CA LEU A 145 -1.01 0.27 10.76
C LEU A 145 -1.93 -0.12 9.61
N VAL A 146 -1.50 0.11 8.37
CA VAL A 146 -2.31 -0.12 7.17
C VAL A 146 -1.86 -1.39 6.47
N MET A 147 -2.76 -2.37 6.41
CA MET A 147 -2.61 -3.60 5.65
C MET A 147 -3.37 -3.47 4.31
N TRP A 148 -3.87 -4.56 3.76
CA TRP A 148 -4.68 -4.59 2.55
C TRP A 148 -5.69 -5.74 2.61
N ASP A 149 -6.80 -5.59 1.92
CA ASP A 149 -7.74 -6.68 1.68
C ASP A 149 -7.67 -7.23 0.25
N VAL A 150 -7.04 -6.48 -0.67
CA VAL A 150 -6.86 -6.89 -2.06
C VAL A 150 -5.39 -6.76 -2.49
N LEU A 151 -4.82 -7.88 -2.95
CA LEU A 151 -3.53 -7.92 -3.63
C LEU A 151 -3.76 -7.79 -5.14
N SER A 152 -3.09 -6.83 -5.80
CA SER A 152 -3.14 -6.69 -7.27
C SER A 152 -2.54 -7.90 -7.97
N GLY A 153 -1.44 -8.42 -7.43
CA GLY A 153 -0.67 -9.50 -8.02
C GLY A 153 0.41 -9.02 -8.98
N ASP A 154 0.62 -7.70 -9.10
CA ASP A 154 1.62 -7.07 -9.97
C ASP A 154 3.05 -7.60 -9.73
N TYR A 155 3.38 -7.90 -8.46
CA TYR A 155 4.70 -8.39 -8.06
C TYR A 155 5.04 -9.81 -8.52
N ALA A 156 4.06 -10.58 -8.99
CA ALA A 156 4.22 -11.97 -9.38
C ALA A 156 3.69 -12.25 -10.81
N LEU A 157 3.27 -11.21 -11.53
CA LEU A 157 2.65 -11.35 -12.84
C LEU A 157 3.71 -11.52 -13.93
N GLU A 158 3.62 -12.63 -14.67
CA GLU A 158 4.38 -12.85 -15.88
C GLU A 158 3.67 -12.21 -17.09
N VAL A 159 4.11 -11.02 -17.50
CA VAL A 159 3.41 -10.22 -18.52
C VAL A 159 3.54 -10.78 -19.95
N GLY A 160 4.39 -11.77 -20.18
CA GLY A 160 4.49 -12.47 -21.47
C GLY A 160 3.25 -13.31 -21.84
N HIS A 161 2.37 -13.56 -20.89
CA HIS A 161 1.19 -14.43 -21.04
C HIS A 161 -0.11 -13.64 -20.97
N VAL A 162 -0.69 -13.30 -22.12
CA VAL A 162 -1.95 -12.51 -22.22
C VAL A 162 -3.08 -13.08 -21.36
N ARG A 163 -3.22 -14.42 -21.32
CA ARG A 163 -4.26 -15.08 -20.50
C ARG A 163 -4.07 -14.87 -18.99
N GLU A 164 -2.81 -14.80 -18.54
CA GLU A 164 -2.49 -14.55 -17.14
C GLU A 164 -2.82 -13.12 -16.74
N VAL A 165 -2.46 -12.15 -17.59
CA VAL A 165 -2.83 -10.74 -17.41
C VAL A 165 -4.35 -10.59 -17.33
N ALA A 166 -5.09 -11.12 -18.29
CA ALA A 166 -6.57 -11.05 -18.29
C ALA A 166 -7.18 -11.72 -17.04
N SER A 167 -6.63 -12.86 -16.63
CA SER A 167 -7.07 -13.55 -15.41
C SER A 167 -6.78 -12.73 -14.14
N ALA A 168 -5.61 -12.07 -14.06
CA ALA A 168 -5.25 -11.19 -12.96
C ALA A 168 -6.17 -9.96 -12.89
N GLN A 169 -6.44 -9.31 -14.02
CA GLN A 169 -7.39 -8.19 -14.13
C GLN A 169 -8.80 -8.61 -13.68
N ALA A 170 -9.29 -9.75 -14.15
CA ALA A 170 -10.60 -10.26 -13.75
C ALA A 170 -10.68 -10.57 -12.24
N ARG A 171 -9.62 -11.15 -11.66
CA ARG A 171 -9.54 -11.40 -10.21
C ARG A 171 -9.54 -10.10 -9.42
N LEU A 172 -8.73 -9.12 -9.83
CA LEU A 172 -8.62 -7.82 -9.18
C LEU A 172 -9.98 -7.11 -9.14
N ARG A 173 -10.66 -6.99 -10.29
CA ARG A 173 -12.00 -6.39 -10.39
C ARG A 173 -13.04 -7.11 -9.51
N ARG A 174 -13.09 -8.46 -9.57
CA ARG A 174 -14.06 -9.25 -8.79
C ARG A 174 -13.90 -9.10 -7.28
N ARG A 175 -12.68 -8.85 -6.80
CA ARG A 175 -12.36 -8.80 -5.37
C ARG A 175 -12.43 -7.41 -4.78
N THR A 176 -12.39 -6.39 -5.62
CA THR A 176 -12.44 -4.99 -5.20
C THR A 176 -13.88 -4.54 -5.00
N LYS A 177 -14.12 -3.83 -3.92
CA LYS A 177 -15.39 -3.19 -3.58
C LYS A 177 -15.13 -1.87 -2.85
N PRO A 178 -16.12 -0.98 -2.69
CA PRO A 178 -15.99 0.18 -1.82
C PRO A 178 -15.42 -0.17 -0.44
N GLY A 179 -14.50 0.65 0.03
CA GLY A 179 -13.71 0.42 1.25
C GLY A 179 -12.48 -0.48 1.08
N SER A 180 -12.29 -1.14 -0.07
CA SER A 180 -11.09 -1.96 -0.29
C SER A 180 -9.81 -1.15 -0.28
N VAL A 181 -8.78 -1.68 0.37
CA VAL A 181 -7.39 -1.23 0.29
C VAL A 181 -6.65 -2.17 -0.67
N VAL A 182 -6.30 -1.63 -1.83
CA VAL A 182 -5.65 -2.39 -2.92
C VAL A 182 -4.17 -2.05 -2.95
N VAL A 183 -3.29 -3.06 -2.90
CA VAL A 183 -1.84 -2.85 -2.94
C VAL A 183 -1.27 -3.15 -4.32
N PHE A 184 -0.48 -2.20 -4.81
CA PHE A 184 0.43 -2.24 -5.93
C PHE A 184 1.85 -1.90 -5.46
N HIS A 185 2.85 -2.04 -6.36
CA HIS A 185 4.25 -1.73 -6.03
C HIS A 185 4.84 -0.82 -7.11
N ASP A 186 5.21 0.41 -6.74
CA ASP A 186 5.78 1.41 -7.65
C ASP A 186 7.32 1.37 -7.68
N SER A 187 7.85 0.19 -7.97
CA SER A 187 9.30 -0.02 -8.12
C SER A 187 9.63 -0.66 -9.47
N THR A 188 10.83 -0.40 -9.98
CA THR A 188 11.32 -0.97 -11.25
C THR A 188 11.17 -2.48 -11.29
N LYS A 189 11.36 -3.17 -10.17
CA LYS A 189 11.23 -4.63 -10.05
C LYS A 189 9.83 -5.13 -10.42
N HIS A 190 8.79 -4.36 -10.14
CA HIS A 190 7.39 -4.74 -10.33
C HIS A 190 6.70 -3.96 -11.46
N ALA A 191 7.44 -3.08 -12.15
CA ALA A 191 6.93 -2.16 -13.16
C ALA A 191 6.14 -2.84 -14.29
N ALA A 192 6.58 -3.99 -14.76
CA ALA A 192 5.90 -4.70 -15.85
C ALA A 192 4.49 -5.14 -15.45
N GLY A 193 4.35 -5.78 -14.30
CA GLY A 193 3.05 -6.21 -13.77
C GLY A 193 2.15 -5.03 -13.41
N LEU A 194 2.71 -4.00 -12.78
CA LEU A 194 2.00 -2.76 -12.47
C LEU A 194 1.41 -2.13 -13.73
N LYS A 195 2.24 -1.94 -14.78
CA LYS A 195 1.82 -1.34 -16.05
C LYS A 195 0.78 -2.19 -16.80
N ALA A 196 0.80 -3.50 -16.63
CA ALA A 196 -0.20 -4.40 -17.23
C ALA A 196 -1.56 -4.36 -16.50
N LEU A 197 -1.59 -4.00 -15.21
CA LEU A 197 -2.83 -4.07 -14.42
C LEU A 197 -3.46 -2.70 -14.13
N LEU A 198 -2.66 -1.70 -13.79
CA LEU A 198 -3.15 -0.44 -13.24
C LEU A 198 -4.04 0.35 -14.20
N PRO A 199 -3.69 0.58 -15.49
CA PRO A 199 -4.50 1.41 -16.39
C PRO A 199 -5.90 0.86 -16.61
N ASP A 200 -5.99 -0.45 -16.86
CA ASP A 200 -7.26 -1.14 -17.06
C ASP A 200 -8.13 -1.15 -15.79
N PHE A 201 -7.49 -1.27 -14.62
CA PHE A 201 -8.18 -1.25 -13.34
C PHE A 201 -8.74 0.14 -13.01
N LEU A 202 -7.98 1.21 -13.25
CA LEU A 202 -8.45 2.59 -13.08
C LEU A 202 -9.61 2.91 -14.02
N THR A 203 -9.50 2.50 -15.29
CA THR A 203 -10.57 2.65 -16.27
C THR A 203 -11.85 1.95 -15.81
N TRP A 204 -11.74 0.72 -15.30
CA TRP A 204 -12.88 -0.02 -14.79
C TRP A 204 -13.53 0.66 -13.57
N LEU A 205 -12.73 1.18 -12.61
CA LEU A 205 -13.25 1.92 -11.45
C LEU A 205 -13.98 3.19 -11.87
N SER A 206 -13.42 3.95 -12.81
CA SER A 206 -14.04 5.16 -13.37
C SER A 206 -15.36 4.84 -14.08
N GLN A 207 -15.41 3.80 -14.89
CA GLN A 207 -16.65 3.36 -15.57
C GLN A 207 -17.74 2.90 -14.59
N LYS A 208 -17.36 2.39 -13.42
CA LYS A 208 -18.28 2.03 -12.34
C LYS A 208 -18.68 3.22 -11.47
N GLY A 209 -18.11 4.38 -11.68
CA GLY A 209 -18.34 5.55 -10.83
C GLY A 209 -17.83 5.38 -9.40
N ILE A 210 -16.86 4.50 -9.19
CA ILE A 210 -16.30 4.24 -7.85
C ILE A 210 -15.17 5.24 -7.59
N PRO A 211 -15.29 6.12 -6.58
CA PRO A 211 -14.25 7.07 -6.26
C PRO A 211 -12.94 6.37 -5.84
N MET A 212 -11.82 7.02 -6.14
CA MET A 212 -10.48 6.59 -5.75
C MET A 212 -9.87 7.63 -4.83
N ARG A 213 -9.72 7.32 -3.54
CA ARG A 213 -9.26 8.27 -2.52
C ARG A 213 -8.06 7.77 -1.74
N ALA A 214 -7.20 8.70 -1.34
CA ALA A 214 -6.15 8.43 -0.39
C ALA A 214 -6.71 7.99 0.98
N ILE A 215 -5.92 7.24 1.73
CA ILE A 215 -6.24 6.90 3.13
C ILE A 215 -5.92 8.12 3.99
N SER A 216 -6.87 8.53 4.81
CA SER A 216 -6.63 9.55 5.84
C SER A 216 -6.27 8.88 7.16
N PRO A 217 -5.28 9.41 7.91
CA PRO A 217 -5.00 8.96 9.27
C PRO A 217 -6.25 9.06 10.15
N SER A 218 -6.35 8.18 11.15
CA SER A 218 -7.44 8.24 12.11
C SER A 218 -7.44 9.57 12.87
N PRO A 219 -8.61 10.08 13.33
CA PRO A 219 -8.68 11.35 14.05
C PRO A 219 -7.76 11.42 15.28
N LYS A 220 -7.48 10.28 15.91
CA LYS A 220 -6.56 10.18 17.06
C LYS A 220 -5.08 10.42 16.68
N ARG A 221 -4.76 10.41 15.39
CA ARG A 221 -3.41 10.54 14.84
C ARG A 221 -3.19 11.81 14.03
N ARG A 222 -4.24 12.60 13.81
CA ARG A 222 -4.07 13.89 13.11
C ARG A 222 -3.21 14.79 13.99
N LEU A 223 -2.11 15.28 13.45
CA LEU A 223 -1.37 16.36 14.07
C LEU A 223 -2.33 17.57 14.21
N PRO A 224 -2.28 18.34 15.29
CA PRO A 224 -3.04 19.58 15.38
C PRO A 224 -2.63 20.48 14.20
N GLU A 225 -3.62 21.02 13.48
CA GLU A 225 -3.39 21.99 12.42
C GLU A 225 -2.64 23.18 13.03
N GLY A 226 -1.39 23.39 12.64
CA GLY A 226 -0.62 24.57 13.05
C GLY A 226 0.55 24.33 14.02
N ALA A 227 1.18 23.14 14.04
CA ALA A 227 2.43 22.93 14.76
C ALA A 227 3.65 23.06 13.84
#